data_7ad4233591b3b6177221e1e13bd86986
#
_entry.id   7ad4233591b3b6177221e1e13bd86986
#
_cell.length_a   1.000
_cell.length_b   1.000
_cell.length_c   1.000
_cell.angle_alpha   90.00
_cell.angle_beta   90.00
_cell.angle_gamma   90.00
#
_symmetry.space_group_name_H-M   'P 1'
#
loop_
_entity.id
_entity.type
_entity.pdbx_description
1 polymer ?
#
loop_
_entity_poly.entity_id
_entity_poly.type
_entity_poly.pdbx_seq_one_letter_code
_entity_poly.pdbx_strand_id
1 'polypeptide(L)'
;MMSLDIVTLAEKLQRNEIKRDDKRVLEAQKIIAEMMKTEDGRTELAEVVKISLEDSYNTFDISPKLFDTKHFSYGDKPIFKTKKKGVTAYWTAPNSYVPKSRNYDTEITMEFEALGVRPEALLSELKTGRLDSLASLIKDGKDAIETSIYQRVYEILAQAYNATSNSDNYKAVNALDKTALDAGINYIRKKTGSAPTIIADFDICTQIEGFTGFSECESLYNEIRDKGLLGRYRGCDILYLPEILDPVSQKSIVPTDKLMLVGKKIGYAASYGDYDFLQETDIDDKSWNCRIDRELGYCVTKPEGLYVIEITG
;
A
#
# COMPACT_ATOMS: atom_id res chain seq x y z
N MET A 1 -9.67 19.93 18.60
CA MET A 1 -9.49 18.91 19.66
C MET A 1 -10.73 18.02 19.83
N MET A 2 -11.97 18.56 19.85
CA MET A 2 -13.22 17.77 19.91
C MET A 2 -13.45 16.84 18.70
N SER A 3 -13.01 17.20 17.52
CA SER A 3 -13.30 16.48 16.27
C SER A 3 -12.59 15.12 16.15
N LEU A 4 -11.32 15.03 16.55
CA LEU A 4 -10.57 13.77 16.54
C LEU A 4 -11.13 12.74 17.55
N ASP A 5 -11.70 13.22 18.65
CA ASP A 5 -12.31 12.35 19.67
C ASP A 5 -13.56 11.64 19.13
N ILE A 6 -14.32 12.28 18.22
CA ILE A 6 -15.54 11.71 17.62
C ILE A 6 -15.19 10.51 16.71
N VAL A 7 -14.17 10.64 15.85
CA VAL A 7 -13.74 9.56 14.96
C VAL A 7 -13.20 8.38 15.78
N THR A 8 -12.35 8.67 16.76
CA THR A 8 -11.80 7.62 17.64
C THR A 8 -12.90 6.89 18.41
N LEU A 9 -13.94 7.61 18.85
CA LEU A 9 -15.10 7.01 19.50
C LEU A 9 -15.93 6.16 18.52
N ALA A 10 -16.10 6.64 17.28
CA ALA A 10 -16.81 5.93 16.23
C ALA A 10 -16.08 4.61 15.89
N GLU A 11 -14.76 4.64 15.70
CA GLU A 11 -13.95 3.44 15.45
C GLU A 11 -13.98 2.46 16.61
N LYS A 12 -13.88 2.93 17.85
CA LYS A 12 -13.96 2.05 19.05
C LYS A 12 -15.33 1.42 19.22
N LEU A 13 -16.41 2.16 18.88
CA LEU A 13 -17.75 1.62 18.89
C LEU A 13 -17.93 0.50 17.87
N GLN A 14 -17.39 0.68 16.66
CA GLN A 14 -17.42 -0.32 15.58
C GLN A 14 -16.61 -1.59 15.94
N ARG A 15 -15.50 -1.42 16.67
CA ARG A 15 -14.70 -2.56 17.19
C ARG A 15 -15.29 -3.22 18.43
N ASN A 16 -16.46 -2.78 18.89
CA ASN A 16 -17.10 -3.22 20.15
C ASN A 16 -16.23 -3.03 21.42
N GLU A 17 -15.29 -2.08 21.37
CA GLU A 17 -14.44 -1.73 22.52
C GLU A 17 -15.19 -0.85 23.54
N ILE A 18 -16.24 -0.16 23.08
CA ILE A 18 -17.09 0.72 23.91
C ILE A 18 -18.55 0.34 23.69
N LYS A 19 -19.36 0.43 24.76
CA LYS A 19 -20.80 0.16 24.68
C LYS A 19 -21.54 1.41 24.15
N ARG A 20 -22.67 1.16 23.47
CA ARG A 20 -23.55 2.25 22.95
C ARG A 20 -24.10 3.15 24.04
N ASP A 21 -24.19 2.67 25.28
CA ASP A 21 -24.69 3.43 26.44
C ASP A 21 -23.60 4.26 27.15
N ASP A 22 -22.37 4.28 26.66
CA ASP A 22 -21.31 5.11 27.24
C ASP A 22 -21.68 6.59 27.08
N LYS A 23 -21.51 7.35 28.16
CA LYS A 23 -21.85 8.81 28.18
C LYS A 23 -21.14 9.58 27.05
N ARG A 24 -19.90 9.20 26.75
CA ARG A 24 -19.11 9.83 25.68
C ARG A 24 -19.70 9.57 24.29
N VAL A 25 -20.23 8.35 24.06
CA VAL A 25 -20.93 7.98 22.83
C VAL A 25 -22.21 8.80 22.68
N LEU A 26 -23.01 8.92 23.77
CA LEU A 26 -24.24 9.70 23.77
C LEU A 26 -24.01 11.21 23.56
N GLU A 27 -22.92 11.75 24.11
CA GLU A 27 -22.50 13.13 23.87
C GLU A 27 -22.05 13.33 22.42
N ALA A 28 -21.24 12.45 21.87
CA ALA A 28 -20.80 12.49 20.47
C ALA A 28 -21.99 12.41 19.50
N GLN A 29 -22.98 11.56 19.77
CA GLN A 29 -24.20 11.45 18.99
C GLN A 29 -25.00 12.78 18.98
N LYS A 30 -25.11 13.47 20.13
CA LYS A 30 -25.74 14.76 20.20
C LYS A 30 -25.00 15.84 19.40
N ILE A 31 -23.68 15.84 19.49
CA ILE A 31 -22.83 16.78 18.75
C ILE A 31 -23.01 16.57 17.24
N ILE A 32 -22.94 15.35 16.74
CA ILE A 32 -23.16 15.04 15.32
C ILE A 32 -24.56 15.49 14.87
N ALA A 33 -25.60 15.17 15.66
CA ALA A 33 -26.97 15.58 15.34
C ALA A 33 -27.13 17.10 15.27
N GLU A 34 -26.43 17.85 16.13
CA GLU A 34 -26.39 19.32 16.10
C GLU A 34 -25.63 19.83 14.88
N MET A 35 -24.45 19.31 14.60
CA MET A 35 -23.63 19.67 13.43
C MET A 35 -24.39 19.47 12.11
N MET A 36 -25.15 18.37 11.99
CA MET A 36 -25.92 18.08 10.77
C MET A 36 -27.11 18.99 10.51
N LYS A 37 -27.52 19.86 11.49
CA LYS A 37 -28.64 20.81 11.31
C LYS A 37 -28.22 22.03 10.50
N THR A 38 -26.98 22.45 10.57
CA THR A 38 -26.47 23.69 9.96
C THR A 38 -25.48 23.35 8.84
N GLU A 39 -25.31 24.26 7.90
CA GLU A 39 -24.32 24.11 6.82
C GLU A 39 -22.89 24.16 7.37
N ASP A 40 -22.63 25.11 8.28
CA ASP A 40 -21.32 25.24 8.94
C ASP A 40 -20.96 23.96 9.70
N GLY A 41 -21.91 23.37 10.44
CA GLY A 41 -21.69 22.14 11.17
C GLY A 41 -21.42 20.94 10.25
N ARG A 42 -22.09 20.86 9.09
CA ARG A 42 -21.76 19.82 8.08
C ARG A 42 -20.35 20.01 7.53
N THR A 43 -19.92 21.25 7.35
CA THR A 43 -18.54 21.55 6.91
C THR A 43 -17.52 21.12 7.97
N GLU A 44 -17.78 21.41 9.24
CA GLU A 44 -16.91 20.93 10.34
C GLU A 44 -16.84 19.40 10.40
N LEU A 45 -17.98 18.70 10.23
CA LEU A 45 -18.00 17.24 10.21
C LEU A 45 -17.25 16.69 8.99
N ALA A 46 -17.37 17.34 7.85
CA ALA A 46 -16.64 17.00 6.63
C ALA A 46 -15.13 17.14 6.80
N GLU A 47 -14.65 18.18 7.50
CA GLU A 47 -13.22 18.30 7.82
C GLU A 47 -12.72 17.17 8.71
N VAL A 48 -13.55 16.69 9.64
CA VAL A 48 -13.22 15.52 10.48
C VAL A 48 -13.05 14.25 9.65
N VAL A 49 -13.98 14.01 8.72
CA VAL A 49 -13.91 12.88 7.77
C VAL A 49 -12.67 13.01 6.88
N LYS A 50 -12.41 14.22 6.37
CA LYS A 50 -11.24 14.54 5.56
C LYS A 50 -9.94 14.12 6.26
N ILE A 51 -9.71 14.62 7.47
CA ILE A 51 -8.48 14.31 8.24
C ILE A 51 -8.33 12.80 8.44
N SER A 52 -9.44 12.12 8.73
CA SER A 52 -9.43 10.67 8.93
C SER A 52 -9.08 9.88 7.66
N LEU A 53 -9.55 10.34 6.49
CA LEU A 53 -9.23 9.73 5.19
C LEU A 53 -7.82 10.08 4.71
N GLU A 54 -7.34 11.32 4.97
CA GLU A 54 -5.95 11.72 4.68
C GLU A 54 -4.95 10.83 5.41
N ASP A 55 -5.21 10.52 6.68
CA ASP A 55 -4.36 9.62 7.45
C ASP A 55 -4.27 8.23 6.80
N SER A 56 -5.33 7.77 6.14
CA SER A 56 -5.35 6.48 5.45
C SER A 56 -4.43 6.43 4.25
N TYR A 57 -4.37 7.49 3.44
CA TYR A 57 -3.41 7.58 2.34
C TYR A 57 -1.95 7.49 2.81
N ASN A 58 -1.68 7.89 4.05
CA ASN A 58 -0.33 7.89 4.60
C ASN A 58 0.00 6.61 5.38
N THR A 59 -0.98 6.00 6.04
CA THR A 59 -0.76 4.87 6.97
C THR A 59 -0.75 3.53 6.26
N PHE A 60 -1.61 3.35 5.25
CA PHE A 60 -1.74 2.09 4.51
C PHE A 60 -0.84 1.98 3.29
N ASP A 61 -0.02 2.98 3.04
CA ASP A 61 0.83 2.95 1.86
C ASP A 61 1.98 1.94 2.03
N ILE A 62 1.90 0.83 1.30
CA ILE A 62 2.98 -0.14 1.12
C ILE A 62 4.17 0.48 0.39
N SER A 63 3.94 1.59 -0.31
CA SER A 63 4.92 2.28 -1.14
C SER A 63 6.22 2.60 -0.41
N PRO A 64 6.26 3.09 0.86
CA PRO A 64 7.52 3.41 1.53
C PRO A 64 8.46 2.23 1.73
N LYS A 65 7.95 0.99 1.71
CA LYS A 65 8.77 -0.22 1.81
C LYS A 65 9.41 -0.58 0.49
N LEU A 66 8.71 -0.35 -0.62
CA LEU A 66 9.09 -0.78 -1.96
C LEU A 66 9.68 0.36 -2.80
N PHE A 67 9.23 1.59 -2.58
CA PHE A 67 9.55 2.77 -3.39
C PHE A 67 10.18 3.88 -2.55
N ASP A 68 10.94 4.75 -3.20
CA ASP A 68 11.30 6.05 -2.64
C ASP A 68 10.14 7.02 -2.80
N THR A 69 9.60 7.53 -1.70
CA THR A 69 8.45 8.44 -1.73
C THR A 69 8.88 9.89 -1.92
N LYS A 70 8.14 10.62 -2.76
CA LYS A 70 8.32 12.06 -2.97
C LYS A 70 6.98 12.77 -3.07
N HIS A 71 6.99 14.03 -2.71
CA HIS A 71 5.87 14.93 -2.90
C HIS A 71 6.28 16.07 -3.85
N PHE A 72 5.42 16.40 -4.81
CA PHE A 72 5.58 17.50 -5.75
C PHE A 72 4.45 18.49 -5.56
N SER A 73 4.78 19.78 -5.52
CA SER A 73 3.78 20.84 -5.52
C SER A 73 3.24 21.09 -6.92
N TYR A 74 2.06 21.68 -7.01
CA TYR A 74 1.49 22.07 -8.30
C TYR A 74 2.45 22.98 -9.09
N GLY A 75 2.74 22.59 -10.35
CA GLY A 75 3.68 23.29 -11.22
C GLY A 75 5.10 22.72 -11.23
N ASP A 76 5.44 21.83 -10.32
CA ASP A 76 6.73 21.13 -10.35
C ASP A 76 6.78 20.14 -11.53
N LYS A 77 7.98 19.93 -12.06
CA LYS A 77 8.20 18.90 -13.09
C LYS A 77 8.58 17.57 -12.40
N PRO A 78 7.76 16.53 -12.51
CA PRO A 78 8.02 15.24 -11.88
C PRO A 78 9.04 14.42 -12.65
N ILE A 79 10.29 14.88 -12.67
CA ILE A 79 11.40 14.23 -13.37
C ILE A 79 12.29 13.53 -12.35
N PHE A 80 12.49 12.25 -12.56
CA PHE A 80 13.40 11.41 -11.76
C PHE A 80 14.66 11.11 -12.57
N LYS A 81 15.83 11.29 -11.95
CA LYS A 81 17.10 10.97 -12.58
C LYS A 81 17.62 9.63 -12.07
N THR A 82 17.75 8.68 -12.95
CA THR A 82 18.35 7.38 -12.66
C THR A 82 19.78 7.38 -13.16
N LYS A 83 20.75 7.17 -12.26
CA LYS A 83 22.18 7.13 -12.60
C LYS A 83 22.58 5.71 -12.99
N LYS A 84 22.95 5.51 -14.24
CA LYS A 84 23.69 4.32 -14.64
C LYS A 84 25.17 4.52 -14.30
N LYS A 85 25.71 3.64 -13.44
CA LYS A 85 27.13 3.68 -13.08
C LYS A 85 27.97 3.39 -14.32
N GLY A 86 28.70 4.37 -14.78
CA GLY A 86 29.64 4.25 -15.91
C GLY A 86 31.08 4.55 -15.51
N VAL A 87 31.32 4.91 -14.23
CA VAL A 87 32.68 5.19 -13.74
C VAL A 87 33.35 3.88 -13.40
N THR A 88 34.51 3.63 -14.03
CA THR A 88 35.33 2.43 -13.85
C THR A 88 36.66 2.85 -13.26
N ALA A 89 37.14 2.12 -12.25
CA ALA A 89 38.49 2.26 -11.72
C ALA A 89 39.43 1.31 -12.49
N TYR A 90 40.60 1.81 -12.84
CA TYR A 90 41.61 1.07 -13.58
C TYR A 90 42.89 0.92 -12.75
N TRP A 91 43.42 -0.28 -12.69
CA TRP A 91 44.75 -0.52 -12.19
C TRP A 91 45.75 -0.21 -13.32
N THR A 92 46.58 0.82 -13.10
CA THR A 92 47.55 1.26 -14.10
C THR A 92 48.94 1.37 -13.49
N ALA A 93 49.96 1.30 -14.30
CA ALA A 93 51.33 1.56 -13.82
C ALA A 93 51.45 3.03 -13.37
N PRO A 94 52.37 3.36 -12.43
CA PRO A 94 52.64 4.74 -12.05
C PRO A 94 52.88 5.61 -13.29
N ASN A 95 52.26 6.81 -13.36
CA ASN A 95 52.34 7.76 -14.43
C ASN A 95 51.75 7.33 -15.79
N SER A 96 50.95 6.25 -15.85
CA SER A 96 50.27 5.84 -17.07
C SER A 96 48.90 6.54 -17.21
N TYR A 97 48.39 6.57 -18.44
CA TYR A 97 47.09 7.15 -18.77
C TYR A 97 45.95 6.35 -18.17
N VAL A 98 44.99 7.04 -17.51
CA VAL A 98 43.74 6.45 -17.03
C VAL A 98 42.59 6.88 -17.96
N PRO A 99 41.84 5.96 -18.59
CA PRO A 99 40.73 6.31 -19.43
C PRO A 99 39.63 7.09 -18.66
N LYS A 100 39.07 8.12 -19.31
CA LYS A 100 37.97 8.88 -18.73
C LYS A 100 36.70 8.04 -18.72
N SER A 101 36.03 8.02 -17.61
CA SER A 101 34.72 7.37 -17.47
C SER A 101 33.74 8.33 -16.79
N ARG A 102 32.46 8.22 -17.13
CA ARG A 102 31.40 9.05 -16.57
C ARG A 102 30.13 8.26 -16.32
N ASN A 103 29.33 8.72 -15.36
CA ASN A 103 27.96 8.22 -15.19
C ASN A 103 27.06 8.82 -16.28
N TYR A 104 26.07 8.05 -16.69
CA TYR A 104 25.01 8.50 -17.57
C TYR A 104 23.73 8.63 -16.74
N ASP A 105 23.08 9.79 -16.84
CA ASP A 105 21.80 10.04 -16.22
C ASP A 105 20.70 9.74 -17.25
N THR A 106 19.69 8.97 -16.84
CA THR A 106 18.46 8.77 -17.62
C THR A 106 17.36 9.49 -16.87
N GLU A 107 16.63 10.35 -17.57
CA GLU A 107 15.47 11.04 -17.01
C GLU A 107 14.21 10.22 -17.28
N ILE A 108 13.40 10.04 -16.25
CA ILE A 108 12.11 9.37 -16.31
C ILE A 108 11.07 10.36 -15.83
N THR A 109 10.12 10.67 -16.70
CA THR A 109 8.95 11.48 -16.34
C THR A 109 7.88 10.56 -15.77
N MET A 110 7.31 10.91 -14.62
CA MET A 110 6.23 10.16 -14.00
C MET A 110 4.88 10.75 -14.43
N GLU A 111 3.96 9.88 -14.74
CA GLU A 111 2.56 10.22 -14.96
C GLU A 111 1.80 10.06 -13.65
N PHE A 112 0.86 10.98 -13.39
CA PHE A 112 0.02 10.98 -12.21
C PHE A 112 -1.42 10.64 -12.60
N GLU A 113 -2.08 9.88 -11.73
CA GLU A 113 -3.49 9.56 -11.83
C GLU A 113 -4.18 9.97 -10.54
N ALA A 114 -5.37 10.52 -10.64
CA ALA A 114 -6.16 10.90 -9.47
C ALA A 114 -6.81 9.66 -8.86
N LEU A 115 -6.51 9.38 -7.60
CA LEU A 115 -7.22 8.42 -6.78
C LEU A 115 -8.25 9.17 -5.95
N GLY A 116 -9.53 8.98 -6.26
CA GLY A 116 -10.63 9.62 -5.57
C GLY A 116 -11.56 8.59 -4.92
N VAL A 117 -12.07 8.93 -3.74
CA VAL A 117 -13.12 8.17 -3.06
C VAL A 117 -14.26 9.11 -2.69
N ARG A 118 -15.50 8.64 -2.82
CA ARG A 118 -16.70 9.38 -2.49
C ARG A 118 -17.66 8.52 -1.66
N PRO A 119 -17.34 8.29 -0.36
CA PRO A 119 -18.25 7.57 0.51
C PRO A 119 -19.49 8.42 0.84
N GLU A 120 -20.64 7.76 1.05
CA GLU A 120 -21.91 8.39 1.35
C GLU A 120 -22.56 7.81 2.60
N ALA A 121 -23.38 8.62 3.26
CA ALA A 121 -24.22 8.19 4.36
C ALA A 121 -25.60 8.86 4.27
N LEU A 122 -26.63 8.17 4.73
CA LEU A 122 -27.99 8.74 4.76
C LEU A 122 -28.06 9.95 5.70
N LEU A 123 -28.52 11.08 5.18
CA LEU A 123 -28.67 12.32 5.92
C LEU A 123 -29.58 12.16 7.15
N SER A 124 -30.61 11.32 7.05
CA SER A 124 -31.53 11.01 8.15
C SER A 124 -30.84 10.32 9.32
N GLU A 125 -29.90 9.44 9.05
CA GLU A 125 -29.14 8.71 10.08
C GLU A 125 -28.17 9.65 10.80
N LEU A 126 -27.45 10.46 10.06
CA LEU A 126 -26.53 11.46 10.64
C LEU A 126 -27.28 12.53 11.45
N LYS A 127 -28.45 12.99 10.99
CA LYS A 127 -29.30 13.92 11.74
C LYS A 127 -29.84 13.34 13.05
N THR A 128 -29.97 12.02 13.15
CA THR A 128 -30.31 11.34 14.41
C THR A 128 -29.09 11.06 15.27
N GLY A 129 -27.88 11.45 14.83
CA GLY A 129 -26.64 11.27 15.57
C GLY A 129 -26.11 9.84 15.55
N ARG A 130 -26.43 9.04 14.53
CA ARG A 130 -25.91 7.66 14.42
C ARG A 130 -24.40 7.69 14.16
N LEU A 131 -23.65 7.41 15.22
CA LEU A 131 -22.19 7.32 15.16
C LEU A 131 -21.72 6.12 14.29
N ASP A 132 -22.52 5.05 14.28
CA ASP A 132 -22.23 3.85 13.47
C ASP A 132 -22.21 4.18 11.96
N SER A 133 -23.11 5.04 11.46
CA SER A 133 -23.15 5.42 10.04
C SER A 133 -21.96 6.28 9.64
N LEU A 134 -21.50 7.17 10.53
CA LEU A 134 -20.28 7.94 10.30
C LEU A 134 -19.03 7.04 10.32
N ALA A 135 -18.99 6.08 11.25
CA ALA A 135 -17.88 5.10 11.33
C ALA A 135 -17.81 4.22 10.09
N SER A 136 -18.97 3.75 9.59
CA SER A 136 -19.03 2.99 8.33
C SER A 136 -18.54 3.81 7.15
N LEU A 137 -19.01 5.05 7.01
CA LEU A 137 -18.58 5.95 5.94
C LEU A 137 -17.06 6.11 5.90
N ILE A 138 -16.45 6.36 7.06
CA ILE A 138 -14.99 6.52 7.16
C ILE A 138 -14.28 5.20 6.83
N LYS A 139 -14.78 4.08 7.38
CA LYS A 139 -14.16 2.77 7.15
C LYS A 139 -14.23 2.36 5.69
N ASP A 140 -15.41 2.46 5.08
CA ASP A 140 -15.62 2.08 3.68
C ASP A 140 -14.74 2.93 2.75
N GLY A 141 -14.58 4.22 3.08
CA GLY A 141 -13.64 5.10 2.38
C GLY A 141 -12.18 4.67 2.53
N LYS A 142 -11.76 4.31 3.75
CA LYS A 142 -10.40 3.80 4.03
C LYS A 142 -10.13 2.51 3.28
N ASP A 143 -11.03 1.54 3.38
CA ASP A 143 -10.90 0.23 2.74
C ASP A 143 -10.84 0.37 1.21
N ALA A 144 -11.63 1.28 0.61
CA ALA A 144 -11.60 1.55 -0.82
C ALA A 144 -10.27 2.17 -1.28
N ILE A 145 -9.72 3.13 -0.53
CA ILE A 145 -8.42 3.75 -0.81
C ILE A 145 -7.31 2.69 -0.75
N GLU A 146 -7.28 1.91 0.32
CA GLU A 146 -6.28 0.85 0.53
C GLU A 146 -6.32 -0.17 -0.62
N THR A 147 -7.50 -0.68 -0.95
CA THR A 147 -7.72 -1.63 -2.05
C THR A 147 -7.17 -1.08 -3.37
N SER A 148 -7.49 0.17 -3.70
CA SER A 148 -7.05 0.79 -4.96
C SER A 148 -5.55 1.00 -5.03
N ILE A 149 -4.92 1.38 -3.91
CA ILE A 149 -3.45 1.53 -3.84
C ILE A 149 -2.76 0.17 -4.02
N TYR A 150 -3.23 -0.89 -3.35
CA TYR A 150 -2.67 -2.23 -3.51
C TYR A 150 -2.81 -2.72 -4.94
N GLN A 151 -4.00 -2.56 -5.54
CA GLN A 151 -4.24 -2.93 -6.93
C GLN A 151 -3.25 -2.22 -7.86
N ARG A 152 -3.09 -0.91 -7.71
CA ARG A 152 -2.20 -0.12 -8.56
C ARG A 152 -0.74 -0.49 -8.42
N VAL A 153 -0.26 -0.65 -7.18
CA VAL A 153 1.10 -1.11 -6.91
C VAL A 153 1.34 -2.48 -7.55
N TYR A 154 0.36 -3.39 -7.42
CA TYR A 154 0.44 -4.72 -8.01
C TYR A 154 0.54 -4.67 -9.53
N GLU A 155 -0.32 -3.90 -10.22
CA GLU A 155 -0.29 -3.73 -11.67
C GLU A 155 1.07 -3.24 -12.18
N ILE A 156 1.66 -2.28 -11.46
CA ILE A 156 2.97 -1.73 -11.81
C ILE A 156 4.08 -2.76 -11.59
N LEU A 157 4.03 -3.54 -10.53
CA LEU A 157 4.95 -4.64 -10.32
C LEU A 157 4.80 -5.70 -11.40
N ALA A 158 3.55 -6.01 -11.81
CA ALA A 158 3.27 -6.98 -12.87
C ALA A 158 3.85 -6.56 -14.23
N GLN A 159 3.93 -5.26 -14.51
CA GLN A 159 4.56 -4.73 -15.72
C GLN A 159 6.09 -4.81 -15.72
N ALA A 160 6.70 -4.92 -14.55
CA ALA A 160 8.16 -4.91 -14.40
C ALA A 160 8.84 -6.26 -14.68
N TYR A 161 8.07 -7.35 -14.80
CA TYR A 161 8.59 -8.65 -15.18
C TYR A 161 7.94 -9.15 -16.47
N ASN A 162 8.63 -10.04 -17.18
CA ASN A 162 8.12 -10.62 -18.42
C ASN A 162 8.12 -12.16 -18.33
N ALA A 163 6.93 -12.73 -18.19
CA ALA A 163 6.69 -14.17 -18.07
C ALA A 163 7.01 -14.95 -19.36
N THR A 164 6.98 -14.30 -20.53
CA THR A 164 7.16 -14.95 -21.83
C THR A 164 8.60 -15.02 -22.32
N SER A 165 9.50 -14.18 -21.79
CA SER A 165 10.89 -14.13 -22.20
C SER A 165 11.78 -14.70 -21.12
N ASN A 166 11.93 -15.95 -20.85
CA ASN A 166 12.96 -16.52 -19.95
C ASN A 166 13.83 -15.45 -19.23
N SER A 167 13.14 -14.46 -18.66
CA SER A 167 13.81 -13.33 -18.04
C SER A 167 14.43 -13.82 -16.74
N ASP A 168 15.63 -13.38 -16.45
CA ASP A 168 16.36 -13.75 -15.23
C ASP A 168 15.56 -13.48 -13.94
N ASN A 169 14.47 -12.69 -14.03
CA ASN A 169 13.64 -12.27 -12.90
C ASN A 169 12.26 -12.96 -12.81
N TYR A 170 12.08 -14.05 -13.55
CA TYR A 170 10.85 -14.85 -13.53
C TYR A 170 11.14 -16.35 -13.53
N LYS A 171 10.39 -17.13 -12.75
CA LYS A 171 10.46 -18.59 -12.72
C LYS A 171 9.09 -19.19 -12.47
N ALA A 172 8.66 -20.09 -13.38
CA ALA A 172 7.49 -20.93 -13.15
C ALA A 172 7.92 -22.23 -12.44
N VAL A 173 7.12 -22.67 -11.46
CA VAL A 173 7.32 -23.90 -10.68
C VAL A 173 5.97 -24.59 -10.50
N ASN A 174 5.96 -25.92 -10.42
CA ASN A 174 4.72 -26.67 -10.17
C ASN A 174 4.25 -26.55 -8.71
N ALA A 175 5.18 -26.36 -7.77
CA ALA A 175 4.91 -26.12 -6.37
C ALA A 175 6.01 -25.24 -5.79
N LEU A 176 5.66 -24.42 -4.79
CA LEU A 176 6.64 -23.59 -4.11
C LEU A 176 7.56 -24.49 -3.28
N ASP A 177 8.86 -24.45 -3.60
CA ASP A 177 9.90 -25.15 -2.86
C ASP A 177 10.96 -24.17 -2.31
N LYS A 178 11.68 -24.64 -1.30
CA LYS A 178 12.76 -23.88 -0.66
C LYS A 178 13.84 -23.47 -1.67
N THR A 179 14.13 -24.31 -2.66
CA THR A 179 15.19 -24.07 -3.65
C THR A 179 14.81 -22.93 -4.58
N ALA A 180 13.57 -22.88 -5.03
CA ALA A 180 13.06 -21.80 -5.87
C ALA A 180 13.05 -20.45 -5.12
N LEU A 181 12.56 -20.45 -3.88
CA LEU A 181 12.54 -19.25 -3.05
C LEU A 181 13.95 -18.72 -2.76
N ASP A 182 14.86 -19.61 -2.37
CA ASP A 182 16.26 -19.26 -2.10
C ASP A 182 17.00 -18.74 -3.34
N ALA A 183 16.71 -19.30 -4.52
CA ALA A 183 17.26 -18.82 -5.78
C ALA A 183 16.83 -17.38 -6.09
N GLY A 184 15.54 -17.07 -5.90
CA GLY A 184 15.02 -15.71 -6.06
C GLY A 184 15.61 -14.70 -5.06
N ILE A 185 15.69 -15.08 -3.78
CA ILE A 185 16.32 -14.24 -2.75
C ILE A 185 17.78 -13.95 -3.10
N ASN A 186 18.53 -14.97 -3.52
CA ASN A 186 19.93 -14.82 -3.90
C ASN A 186 20.09 -13.96 -5.17
N TYR A 187 19.17 -14.08 -6.14
CA TYR A 187 19.17 -13.23 -7.32
C TYR A 187 19.08 -11.75 -6.93
N ILE A 188 18.08 -11.39 -6.12
CA ILE A 188 17.90 -9.98 -5.71
C ILE A 188 19.07 -9.50 -4.86
N ARG A 189 19.57 -10.31 -3.92
CA ARG A 189 20.74 -9.94 -3.10
C ARG A 189 21.97 -9.66 -3.97
N LYS A 190 22.21 -10.46 -5.01
CA LYS A 190 23.31 -10.23 -5.96
C LYS A 190 23.15 -8.93 -6.75
N LYS A 191 21.92 -8.60 -7.15
CA LYS A 191 21.64 -7.41 -7.97
C LYS A 191 21.54 -6.12 -7.15
N THR A 192 20.91 -6.17 -5.97
CA THR A 192 20.61 -4.97 -5.16
C THR A 192 21.51 -4.81 -3.94
N GLY A 193 22.19 -5.88 -3.49
CA GLY A 193 22.98 -5.89 -2.27
C GLY A 193 22.14 -5.91 -0.97
N SER A 194 20.82 -6.04 -1.06
CA SER A 194 19.90 -6.03 0.09
C SER A 194 18.96 -7.24 0.10
N ALA A 195 18.42 -7.58 1.26
CA ALA A 195 17.40 -8.61 1.37
C ALA A 195 16.08 -8.08 0.75
N PRO A 196 15.38 -8.88 -0.07
CA PRO A 196 14.06 -8.51 -0.60
C PRO A 196 12.98 -8.59 0.47
N THR A 197 11.82 -7.98 0.18
CA THR A 197 10.55 -8.28 0.82
C THR A 197 9.81 -9.34 0.01
N ILE A 198 9.29 -10.35 0.68
CA ILE A 198 8.47 -11.41 0.08
C ILE A 198 7.03 -10.93 0.13
N ILE A 199 6.36 -10.89 -1.02
CA ILE A 199 4.97 -10.45 -1.14
C ILE A 199 4.18 -11.57 -1.83
N ALA A 200 3.17 -12.08 -1.18
CA ALA A 200 2.30 -13.11 -1.73
C ALA A 200 0.94 -13.13 -1.02
N ASP A 201 0.02 -13.90 -1.56
CA ASP A 201 -1.20 -14.27 -0.89
C ASP A 201 -0.92 -15.08 0.39
N PHE A 202 -1.89 -15.08 1.31
CA PHE A 202 -1.78 -15.76 2.61
C PHE A 202 -1.46 -17.25 2.47
N ASP A 203 -2.15 -17.95 1.56
CA ASP A 203 -1.98 -19.38 1.35
C ASP A 203 -0.58 -19.76 0.82
N ILE A 204 0.02 -18.90 0.01
CA ILE A 204 1.40 -19.08 -0.45
C ILE A 204 2.38 -18.80 0.70
N CYS A 205 2.12 -17.78 1.51
CA CYS A 205 2.98 -17.45 2.65
C CYS A 205 3.02 -18.58 3.68
N THR A 206 1.89 -19.28 3.93
CA THR A 206 1.85 -20.42 4.85
C THR A 206 2.62 -21.63 4.34
N GLN A 207 2.76 -21.80 3.01
CA GLN A 207 3.59 -22.88 2.45
C GLN A 207 5.07 -22.73 2.83
N ILE A 208 5.56 -21.50 3.06
CA ILE A 208 6.93 -21.25 3.47
C ILE A 208 7.21 -21.87 4.85
N GLU A 209 6.21 -21.93 5.73
CA GLU A 209 6.31 -22.53 7.06
C GLU A 209 6.54 -24.05 7.01
N GLY A 210 6.02 -24.69 5.96
CA GLY A 210 6.20 -26.13 5.73
C GLY A 210 7.60 -26.54 5.25
N PHE A 211 8.51 -25.58 5.01
CA PHE A 211 9.86 -25.92 4.57
C PHE A 211 10.67 -26.60 5.68
N THR A 212 11.37 -27.68 5.32
CA THR A 212 12.22 -28.43 6.26
C THR A 212 13.27 -27.54 6.92
N GLY A 213 13.39 -27.66 8.24
CA GLY A 213 14.33 -26.91 9.07
C GLY A 213 13.69 -25.77 9.88
N PHE A 214 12.42 -25.43 9.66
CA PHE A 214 11.70 -24.45 10.49
C PHE A 214 11.24 -25.04 11.82
N SER A 215 10.78 -26.30 11.83
CA SER A 215 10.34 -27.00 13.03
C SER A 215 11.44 -27.25 14.06
N GLU A 216 12.70 -27.08 13.70
CA GLU A 216 13.85 -27.28 14.58
C GLU A 216 14.28 -26.01 15.33
N CYS A 217 13.70 -24.84 14.98
CA CYS A 217 14.04 -23.56 15.58
C CYS A 217 12.92 -23.10 16.51
N GLU A 218 13.11 -23.24 17.83
CA GLU A 218 12.10 -22.96 18.88
C GLU A 218 11.60 -21.50 18.83
N SER A 219 12.45 -20.53 18.48
CA SER A 219 12.08 -19.11 18.36
C SER A 219 11.13 -18.85 17.21
N LEU A 220 11.32 -19.52 16.07
CA LEU A 220 10.47 -19.40 14.88
C LEU A 220 9.13 -20.11 15.11
N TYR A 221 9.16 -21.28 15.77
CA TYR A 221 7.96 -22.01 16.14
C TYR A 221 7.07 -21.20 17.10
N ASN A 222 7.67 -20.52 18.07
CA ASN A 222 6.94 -19.65 18.98
C ASN A 222 6.36 -18.42 18.25
N GLU A 223 7.05 -17.83 17.28
CA GLU A 223 6.52 -16.73 16.48
C GLU A 223 5.29 -17.15 15.66
N ILE A 224 5.36 -18.30 14.99
CA ILE A 224 4.23 -18.89 14.25
C ILE A 224 3.05 -19.16 15.19
N ARG A 225 3.30 -19.76 16.35
CA ARG A 225 2.26 -20.08 17.32
C ARG A 225 1.57 -18.84 17.89
N ASP A 226 2.33 -17.78 18.14
CA ASP A 226 1.82 -16.56 18.79
C ASP A 226 1.17 -15.59 17.78
N LYS A 227 1.66 -15.54 16.55
CA LYS A 227 1.20 -14.61 15.50
C LYS A 227 0.44 -15.29 14.36
N GLY A 228 0.44 -16.61 14.30
CA GLY A 228 -0.20 -17.37 13.22
C GLY A 228 0.54 -17.36 11.88
N LEU A 229 1.63 -16.59 11.77
CA LEU A 229 2.41 -16.41 10.53
C LEU A 229 3.87 -16.13 10.82
N LEU A 230 4.73 -16.55 9.90
CA LEU A 230 6.15 -16.24 9.93
C LEU A 230 6.37 -14.80 9.42
N GLY A 231 6.91 -13.92 10.26
CA GLY A 231 7.19 -12.54 9.89
C GLY A 231 8.44 -12.38 9.02
N ARG A 232 9.39 -13.35 9.06
CA ARG A 232 10.65 -13.28 8.33
C ARG A 232 11.16 -14.62 7.88
N TYR A 233 11.70 -14.66 6.65
CA TYR A 233 12.42 -15.79 6.10
C TYR A 233 13.81 -15.38 5.64
N ARG A 234 14.88 -15.98 6.20
CA ARG A 234 16.29 -15.66 5.88
C ARG A 234 16.64 -14.16 5.85
N GLY A 235 16.06 -13.40 6.76
CA GLY A 235 16.25 -11.94 6.85
C GLY A 235 15.46 -11.13 5.81
N CYS A 236 14.54 -11.78 5.09
CA CYS A 236 13.55 -11.15 4.22
C CYS A 236 12.25 -11.00 5.01
N ASP A 237 11.67 -9.81 5.03
CA ASP A 237 10.35 -9.59 5.62
C ASP A 237 9.30 -10.25 4.73
N ILE A 238 8.31 -10.91 5.33
CA ILE A 238 7.18 -11.50 4.62
C ILE A 238 5.99 -10.56 4.80
N LEU A 239 5.42 -10.13 3.69
CA LEU A 239 4.23 -9.31 3.63
C LEU A 239 3.15 -10.12 2.91
N TYR A 240 2.19 -10.62 3.66
CA TYR A 240 1.00 -11.23 3.06
C TYR A 240 0.02 -10.13 2.64
N LEU A 241 -0.59 -10.31 1.48
CA LEU A 241 -1.66 -9.44 1.03
C LEU A 241 -2.99 -10.10 1.41
N PRO A 242 -3.92 -9.36 2.02
CA PRO A 242 -5.26 -9.84 2.25
C PRO A 242 -5.95 -10.10 0.92
N GLU A 243 -6.91 -11.02 0.90
CA GLU A 243 -7.74 -11.21 -0.29
C GLU A 243 -8.53 -9.94 -0.57
N ILE A 244 -8.25 -9.32 -1.71
CA ILE A 244 -8.95 -8.13 -2.19
C ILE A 244 -9.79 -8.56 -3.39
N LEU A 245 -11.10 -8.51 -3.25
CA LEU A 245 -12.03 -8.86 -4.30
C LEU A 245 -12.41 -7.62 -5.11
N ASP A 246 -12.38 -7.76 -6.42
CA ASP A 246 -12.95 -6.77 -7.33
C ASP A 246 -14.47 -6.68 -7.05
N PRO A 247 -15.01 -5.48 -6.75
CA PRO A 247 -16.41 -5.32 -6.37
C PRO A 247 -17.39 -5.73 -7.45
N VAL A 248 -16.99 -5.73 -8.73
CA VAL A 248 -17.84 -6.08 -9.87
C VAL A 248 -17.71 -7.56 -10.23
N SER A 249 -16.48 -8.03 -10.41
CA SER A 249 -16.24 -9.42 -10.88
C SER A 249 -16.17 -10.43 -9.74
N GLN A 250 -16.07 -10.00 -8.49
CA GLN A 250 -15.86 -10.82 -7.29
C GLN A 250 -14.65 -11.78 -7.40
N LYS A 251 -13.70 -11.42 -8.25
CA LYS A 251 -12.44 -12.16 -8.37
C LYS A 251 -11.36 -11.50 -7.51
N SER A 252 -10.45 -12.30 -6.98
CA SER A 252 -9.30 -11.77 -6.27
C SER A 252 -8.43 -10.94 -7.22
N ILE A 253 -8.10 -9.72 -6.81
CA ILE A 253 -7.17 -8.83 -7.52
C ILE A 253 -5.73 -9.31 -7.27
N VAL A 254 -5.48 -9.84 -6.07
CA VAL A 254 -4.19 -10.44 -5.73
C VAL A 254 -4.13 -11.85 -6.30
N PRO A 255 -3.16 -12.17 -7.18
CA PRO A 255 -3.02 -13.51 -7.70
C PRO A 255 -2.64 -14.49 -6.59
N THR A 256 -3.38 -15.58 -6.53
CA THR A 256 -3.15 -16.69 -5.60
C THR A 256 -2.07 -17.65 -6.09
N ASP A 257 -1.55 -17.44 -7.30
CA ASP A 257 -0.57 -18.29 -7.98
C ASP A 257 0.84 -17.67 -8.05
N LYS A 258 1.04 -16.45 -7.52
CA LYS A 258 2.30 -15.72 -7.66
C LYS A 258 2.89 -15.25 -6.34
N LEU A 259 4.19 -15.46 -6.21
CA LEU A 259 5.00 -14.91 -5.13
C LEU A 259 6.00 -13.90 -5.72
N MET A 260 6.00 -12.69 -5.20
CA MET A 260 6.89 -11.62 -5.60
C MET A 260 7.97 -11.38 -4.55
N LEU A 261 9.22 -11.33 -5.01
CA LEU A 261 10.36 -10.92 -4.22
C LEU A 261 10.75 -9.52 -4.67
N VAL A 262 10.60 -8.54 -3.80
CA VAL A 262 10.80 -7.13 -4.14
C VAL A 262 11.95 -6.56 -3.33
N GLY A 263 12.96 -6.07 -4.03
CA GLY A 263 14.10 -5.38 -3.42
C GLY A 263 13.69 -4.04 -2.83
N LYS A 264 14.49 -3.51 -1.92
CA LYS A 264 14.24 -2.18 -1.37
C LYS A 264 14.45 -1.11 -2.45
N LYS A 265 13.49 -0.16 -2.53
CA LYS A 265 13.59 1.02 -3.37
C LYS A 265 13.79 0.70 -4.86
N ILE A 266 12.90 -0.13 -5.38
CA ILE A 266 12.92 -0.53 -6.79
C ILE A 266 12.47 0.59 -7.75
N GLY A 267 11.85 1.64 -7.20
CA GLY A 267 11.31 2.74 -7.99
C GLY A 267 10.95 3.94 -7.14
N TYR A 268 10.07 4.76 -7.66
CA TYR A 268 9.54 5.94 -6.99
C TYR A 268 8.02 5.88 -6.91
N ALA A 269 7.51 6.29 -5.75
CA ALA A 269 6.11 6.62 -5.54
C ALA A 269 6.03 8.12 -5.26
N ALA A 270 5.14 8.83 -5.91
CA ALA A 270 5.03 10.26 -5.69
C ALA A 270 3.58 10.71 -5.61
N SER A 271 3.35 11.76 -4.83
CA SER A 271 2.10 12.51 -4.83
C SER A 271 2.33 13.88 -5.45
N TYR A 272 1.31 14.39 -6.15
CA TYR A 272 1.34 15.68 -6.82
C TYR A 272 0.22 16.57 -6.29
N GLY A 273 0.56 17.76 -5.83
CA GLY A 273 -0.39 18.67 -5.21
C GLY A 273 -0.89 18.21 -3.84
N ASP A 274 -1.84 18.98 -3.33
CA ASP A 274 -2.52 18.71 -2.07
C ASP A 274 -3.77 17.84 -2.29
N TYR A 275 -4.43 17.45 -1.19
CA TYR A 275 -5.72 16.76 -1.27
C TYR A 275 -6.80 17.73 -1.74
N ASP A 276 -7.58 17.32 -2.72
CA ASP A 276 -8.81 18.00 -3.09
C ASP A 276 -9.98 17.37 -2.32
N PHE A 277 -10.77 18.20 -1.65
CA PHE A 277 -11.85 17.74 -0.81
C PHE A 277 -13.12 18.53 -1.07
N LEU A 278 -14.19 17.83 -1.38
CA LEU A 278 -15.52 18.38 -1.63
C LEU A 278 -16.56 17.65 -0.79
N GLN A 279 -17.60 18.37 -0.38
CA GLN A 279 -18.77 17.79 0.26
C GLN A 279 -20.05 18.19 -0.49
N GLU A 280 -21.01 17.32 -0.48
CA GLU A 280 -22.30 17.57 -1.13
C GLU A 280 -23.43 16.87 -0.38
N THR A 281 -24.63 17.48 -0.42
CA THR A 281 -25.86 16.83 -0.01
C THR A 281 -26.67 16.56 -1.25
N ASP A 282 -26.88 15.30 -1.57
CA ASP A 282 -27.74 14.91 -2.69
C ASP A 282 -29.19 15.09 -2.31
N ILE A 283 -29.97 15.69 -3.22
CA ILE A 283 -31.39 15.98 -3.01
C ILE A 283 -32.25 14.78 -3.37
N ASP A 284 -31.81 13.97 -4.33
CA ASP A 284 -32.60 12.88 -4.90
C ASP A 284 -32.73 11.70 -3.92
N ASP A 285 -31.62 11.27 -3.33
CA ASP A 285 -31.57 10.16 -2.36
C ASP A 285 -31.44 10.61 -0.92
N LYS A 286 -31.28 11.92 -0.69
CA LYS A 286 -31.05 12.51 0.64
C LYS A 286 -29.84 11.96 1.35
N SER A 287 -28.78 11.69 0.60
CA SER A 287 -27.48 11.31 1.12
C SER A 287 -26.60 12.54 1.38
N TRP A 288 -25.65 12.37 2.29
CA TRP A 288 -24.54 13.27 2.48
C TRP A 288 -23.27 12.54 2.09
N ASN A 289 -22.49 13.12 1.20
CA ASN A 289 -21.30 12.52 0.68
C ASN A 289 -20.11 13.48 0.77
N CYS A 290 -18.93 12.88 0.92
CA CYS A 290 -17.65 13.57 0.95
C CYS A 290 -16.77 12.96 -0.12
N ARG A 291 -16.18 13.77 -0.98
CA ARG A 291 -15.22 13.34 -1.97
C ARG A 291 -13.83 13.82 -1.57
N ILE A 292 -12.86 12.92 -1.55
CA ILE A 292 -11.46 13.25 -1.39
C ILE A 292 -10.68 12.65 -2.56
N ASP A 293 -9.85 13.48 -3.19
CA ASP A 293 -9.00 13.11 -4.32
C ASP A 293 -7.55 13.41 -3.99
N ARG A 294 -6.65 12.55 -4.48
CA ARG A 294 -5.19 12.78 -4.45
C ARG A 294 -4.56 12.26 -5.73
N GLU A 295 -3.68 13.04 -6.31
CA GLU A 295 -2.91 12.60 -7.46
C GLU A 295 -1.69 11.79 -6.99
N LEU A 296 -1.61 10.53 -7.45
CA LEU A 296 -0.56 9.57 -7.12
C LEU A 296 0.12 9.07 -8.40
N GLY A 297 1.42 8.87 -8.34
CA GLY A 297 2.19 8.30 -9.44
C GLY A 297 3.18 7.26 -8.92
N TYR A 298 3.37 6.21 -9.71
CA TYR A 298 4.31 5.14 -9.40
C TYR A 298 5.15 4.80 -10.63
N CYS A 299 6.44 4.55 -10.45
CA CYS A 299 7.28 4.01 -11.52
C CYS A 299 8.34 3.07 -10.97
N VAL A 300 8.58 1.97 -11.69
CA VAL A 300 9.69 1.05 -11.42
C VAL A 300 10.90 1.47 -12.25
N THR A 301 12.00 1.79 -11.59
CA THR A 301 13.24 2.24 -12.23
C THR A 301 14.32 1.17 -12.24
N LYS A 302 14.17 0.13 -11.42
CA LYS A 302 15.12 -0.97 -11.25
C LYS A 302 14.39 -2.31 -11.35
N PRO A 303 13.97 -2.75 -12.54
CA PRO A 303 13.24 -4.01 -12.71
C PRO A 303 14.05 -5.23 -12.25
N GLU A 304 15.38 -5.15 -12.23
CA GLU A 304 16.26 -6.16 -11.68
C GLU A 304 16.11 -6.36 -10.16
N GLY A 305 15.44 -5.46 -9.47
CA GLY A 305 15.06 -5.58 -8.06
C GLY A 305 13.79 -6.38 -7.82
N LEU A 306 13.12 -6.85 -8.86
CA LEU A 306 11.92 -7.68 -8.78
C LEU A 306 12.23 -9.10 -9.29
N TYR A 307 11.73 -10.10 -8.58
CA TYR A 307 11.75 -11.50 -9.01
C TYR A 307 10.41 -12.14 -8.72
N VAL A 308 9.83 -12.82 -9.69
CA VAL A 308 8.50 -13.44 -9.59
C VAL A 308 8.62 -14.95 -9.70
N ILE A 309 7.97 -15.66 -8.78
CA ILE A 309 7.77 -17.11 -8.82
C ILE A 309 6.29 -17.35 -9.08
N GLU A 310 5.96 -18.00 -10.18
CA GLU A 310 4.61 -18.41 -10.53
C GLU A 310 4.42 -19.89 -10.25
N ILE A 311 3.36 -20.23 -9.53
CA ILE A 311 3.00 -21.60 -9.18
C ILE A 311 1.95 -22.07 -10.17
N THR A 312 2.31 -23.05 -11.03
CA THR A 312 1.48 -23.50 -12.16
C THR A 312 0.80 -24.85 -11.91
N GLY A 313 0.93 -25.41 -10.70
CA GLY A 313 0.45 -26.75 -10.32
C GLY A 313 -0.97 -26.79 -9.79
#